data_69a8a056e9a983a23625dbd947e25603
#
_entry.id   69a8a056e9a983a23625dbd947e25603
#
_cell.length_a   1.000
_cell.length_b   1.000
_cell.length_c   1.000
_cell.angle_alpha   90.00
_cell.angle_beta   90.00
_cell.angle_gamma   90.00
#
_symmetry.space_group_name_H-M   'P 1'
#
loop_
_entity.id
_entity.type
_entity.pdbx_description
1 polymer ?
#
loop_
_entity_poly.entity_id
_entity_poly.type
_entity_poly.pdbx_seq_one_letter_code
_entity_poly.pdbx_strand_id
1 'polypeptide(L)'
;MASGEKLYDKILKDIPIEETETVKDYATRVYDELILRGMDEGRTIKGVTDSIRPYLPSDRQVRVKRGETVNAKGETVSEKYVFVKDIEPEDKVNFQATKITTNPYGTEWVKYEKKKLDYFNIKDAIIKDMENYIPEYPIIKREKTKESHLLVVDPADIHIGKLCKAFETGDEYNTEIAVNRVISGVQGLLNKSIGFNTDKILLVIGNDILHTDTPKRTTTSGTPQDTDGMWYDNFLTAKSLYVKVIETLIQISDVTVHYNPSNHDYTNGFFLADCLATWFRTSKNITFETSVSHRKYLRYHSNLIGTTHGDGAKDADLPLLMAQEAKDWSECKH
;
A
#
# COMPACT_ATOMS: atom_id res chain seq x y z
N MET A 1 6.11 53.73 0.78
CA MET A 1 6.02 52.51 1.60
C MET A 1 5.44 52.76 2.99
N ALA A 2 5.49 53.97 3.56
CA ALA A 2 4.93 54.20 4.90
C ALA A 2 3.41 54.46 4.99
N SER A 3 2.69 54.60 3.86
CA SER A 3 1.23 54.85 3.88
C SER A 3 0.36 53.60 3.90
N GLY A 4 0.88 52.47 3.39
CA GLY A 4 0.11 51.21 3.34
C GLY A 4 -0.02 50.49 4.67
N GLU A 5 1.01 50.50 5.49
CA GLU A 5 0.97 49.86 6.81
C GLU A 5 -0.10 50.48 7.75
N LYS A 6 -0.20 51.79 7.75
CA LYS A 6 -1.20 52.49 8.56
C LYS A 6 -2.65 52.25 8.09
N LEU A 7 -2.86 51.98 6.81
CA LEU A 7 -4.20 51.71 6.30
C LEU A 7 -4.73 50.36 6.82
N TYR A 8 -3.93 49.31 6.70
CA TYR A 8 -4.33 47.96 7.15
C TYR A 8 -4.44 47.89 8.69
N ASP A 9 -3.55 48.53 9.42
CA ASP A 9 -3.64 48.64 10.89
C ASP A 9 -4.98 49.18 11.38
N LYS A 10 -5.58 50.10 10.65
CA LYS A 10 -6.87 50.70 11.00
C LYS A 10 -8.04 49.81 10.59
N ILE A 11 -8.02 49.30 9.35
CA ILE A 11 -9.14 48.49 8.81
C ILE A 11 -9.24 47.14 9.50
N LEU A 12 -8.11 46.49 9.80
CA LEU A 12 -8.14 45.14 10.38
C LEU A 12 -8.57 45.15 11.87
N LYS A 13 -8.52 46.28 12.53
CA LYS A 13 -9.12 46.44 13.87
C LYS A 13 -10.64 46.46 13.85
N ASP A 14 -11.19 47.01 12.77
CA ASP A 14 -12.65 47.09 12.57
C ASP A 14 -13.24 45.77 12.06
N ILE A 15 -12.41 44.96 11.36
CA ILE A 15 -12.82 43.71 10.71
C ILE A 15 -11.88 42.57 11.18
N PRO A 16 -12.06 42.06 12.42
CA PRO A 16 -11.25 40.92 12.85
C PRO A 16 -11.54 39.67 12.06
N ILE A 17 -10.53 38.82 11.90
CA ILE A 17 -10.69 37.50 11.25
C ILE A 17 -11.50 36.56 12.15
N GLU A 18 -12.48 35.87 11.60
CA GLU A 18 -13.28 34.90 12.32
C GLU A 18 -12.57 33.54 12.42
N GLU A 19 -12.87 32.76 13.49
CA GLU A 19 -12.19 31.48 13.73
C GLU A 19 -12.35 30.47 12.58
N THR A 20 -13.50 30.46 11.93
CA THR A 20 -13.83 29.53 10.85
C THR A 20 -13.52 30.07 9.46
N GLU A 21 -13.13 31.34 9.34
CA GLU A 21 -12.96 32.02 8.06
C GLU A 21 -11.63 31.66 7.38
N THR A 22 -11.66 31.34 6.07
CA THR A 22 -10.43 31.12 5.32
C THR A 22 -9.69 32.45 5.06
N VAL A 23 -8.37 32.38 4.85
CA VAL A 23 -7.57 33.57 4.53
C VAL A 23 -8.06 34.28 3.26
N LYS A 24 -8.60 33.53 2.29
CA LYS A 24 -9.14 34.07 1.07
C LYS A 24 -10.46 34.80 1.32
N ASP A 25 -11.35 34.21 2.11
CA ASP A 25 -12.63 34.82 2.41
C ASP A 25 -12.44 36.10 3.25
N TYR A 26 -11.53 36.03 4.22
CA TYR A 26 -11.14 37.21 5.00
C TYR A 26 -10.54 38.33 4.10
N ALA A 27 -9.63 37.96 3.17
CA ALA A 27 -9.07 38.93 2.25
C ALA A 27 -10.13 39.53 1.31
N THR A 28 -11.15 38.75 0.93
CA THR A 28 -12.27 39.22 0.13
C THR A 28 -13.11 40.24 0.94
N ARG A 29 -13.43 39.89 2.19
CA ARG A 29 -14.18 40.78 3.09
C ARG A 29 -13.43 42.09 3.37
N VAL A 30 -12.12 42.05 3.58
CA VAL A 30 -11.28 43.24 3.72
C VAL A 30 -11.24 44.04 2.43
N TYR A 31 -11.20 43.40 1.26
CA TYR A 31 -11.22 44.06 -0.03
C TYR A 31 -12.57 44.77 -0.29
N ASP A 32 -13.69 44.12 0.02
CA ASP A 32 -15.01 44.70 -0.12
C ASP A 32 -15.17 45.94 0.79
N GLU A 33 -14.64 45.91 1.99
CA GLU A 33 -14.64 47.04 2.91
C GLU A 33 -13.75 48.17 2.42
N LEU A 34 -12.61 47.90 1.76
CA LEU A 34 -11.79 48.89 1.13
C LEU A 34 -12.53 49.60 -0.01
N ILE A 35 -13.33 48.85 -0.79
CA ILE A 35 -14.17 49.42 -1.84
C ILE A 35 -15.26 50.33 -1.24
N LEU A 36 -15.95 49.83 -0.18
CA LEU A 36 -17.01 50.60 0.51
C LEU A 36 -16.49 51.92 1.06
N ARG A 37 -15.24 51.94 1.53
CA ARG A 37 -14.59 53.16 2.07
C ARG A 37 -13.91 54.02 0.99
N GLY A 38 -13.96 53.62 -0.29
CA GLY A 38 -13.30 54.30 -1.39
C GLY A 38 -11.77 54.29 -1.28
N MET A 39 -11.19 53.24 -0.69
CA MET A 39 -9.76 53.11 -0.36
C MET A 39 -9.10 51.95 -1.15
N ASP A 40 -9.77 51.40 -2.15
CA ASP A 40 -9.29 50.26 -2.92
C ASP A 40 -8.12 50.59 -3.86
N GLU A 41 -8.01 51.84 -4.35
CA GLU A 41 -6.90 52.36 -5.17
C GLU A 41 -6.40 51.41 -6.28
N GLY A 42 -7.32 50.65 -6.91
CA GLY A 42 -6.97 49.66 -7.94
C GLY A 42 -6.31 48.38 -7.40
N ARG A 43 -6.45 48.10 -6.13
CA ARG A 43 -5.98 46.88 -5.52
C ARG A 43 -6.78 45.68 -6.02
N THR A 44 -6.18 44.50 -5.92
CA THR A 44 -6.84 43.23 -6.21
C THR A 44 -6.95 42.42 -4.94
N ILE A 45 -7.89 41.48 -4.86
CA ILE A 45 -8.02 40.54 -3.73
C ILE A 45 -6.68 39.89 -3.41
N LYS A 46 -5.90 39.51 -4.44
CA LYS A 46 -4.56 38.94 -4.25
C LYS A 46 -3.61 39.94 -3.58
N GLY A 47 -3.60 41.20 -4.01
CA GLY A 47 -2.80 42.25 -3.42
C GLY A 47 -3.17 42.50 -1.94
N VAL A 48 -4.49 42.46 -1.64
CA VAL A 48 -4.98 42.59 -0.28
C VAL A 48 -4.55 41.38 0.56
N THR A 49 -4.70 40.16 0.04
CA THR A 49 -4.23 38.94 0.69
C THR A 49 -2.77 39.01 1.06
N ASP A 50 -1.93 39.49 0.18
CA ASP A 50 -0.49 39.62 0.44
C ASP A 50 -0.18 40.73 1.48
N SER A 51 -0.96 41.80 1.48
CA SER A 51 -0.77 42.93 2.40
C SER A 51 -1.26 42.67 3.83
N ILE A 52 -2.34 41.89 4.00
CA ILE A 52 -2.87 41.57 5.34
C ILE A 52 -2.13 40.42 6.02
N ARG A 53 -1.33 39.68 5.27
CA ARG A 53 -0.63 38.50 5.76
C ARG A 53 0.17 38.69 7.05
N PRO A 54 0.93 39.78 7.23
CA PRO A 54 1.68 40.01 8.45
C PRO A 54 0.80 40.18 9.71
N TYR A 55 -0.48 40.50 9.52
CA TYR A 55 -1.45 40.73 10.59
C TYR A 55 -2.27 39.49 10.96
N LEU A 56 -2.12 38.38 10.21
CA LEU A 56 -2.83 37.16 10.50
C LEU A 56 -2.24 36.45 11.71
N PRO A 57 -3.06 35.69 12.47
CA PRO A 57 -2.57 34.78 13.50
C PRO A 57 -1.51 33.81 12.96
N SER A 58 -0.56 33.40 13.78
CA SER A 58 0.62 32.63 13.36
C SER A 58 0.26 31.33 12.64
N ASP A 59 -0.80 30.66 13.06
CA ASP A 59 -1.33 29.45 12.44
C ASP A 59 -1.85 29.68 11.00
N ARG A 60 -2.27 30.90 10.68
CA ARG A 60 -2.79 31.30 9.37
C ARG A 60 -1.72 31.88 8.43
N GLN A 61 -0.52 32.13 8.93
CA GLN A 61 0.59 32.60 8.13
C GLN A 61 1.40 31.46 7.49
N VAL A 62 1.21 30.23 7.96
CA VAL A 62 1.90 29.04 7.47
C VAL A 62 1.29 28.57 6.14
N ARG A 63 2.14 28.37 5.14
CA ARG A 63 1.75 27.89 3.81
C ARG A 63 2.36 26.53 3.49
N VAL A 64 1.61 25.72 2.79
CA VAL A 64 2.05 24.42 2.27
C VAL A 64 2.14 24.49 0.76
N LYS A 65 3.22 23.93 0.21
CA LYS A 65 3.37 23.73 -1.23
C LYS A 65 2.43 22.62 -1.68
N ARG A 66 1.41 22.97 -2.47
CA ARG A 66 0.41 22.03 -3.02
C ARG A 66 0.77 21.50 -4.40
N GLY A 67 1.66 22.20 -5.12
CA GLY A 67 2.07 21.79 -6.45
C GLY A 67 3.06 22.76 -7.08
N GLU A 68 3.68 22.30 -8.12
CA GLU A 68 4.60 23.09 -8.94
C GLU A 68 4.33 22.83 -10.42
N THR A 69 4.60 23.82 -11.24
CA THR A 69 4.63 23.68 -12.70
C THR A 69 6.09 23.70 -13.13
N VAL A 70 6.51 22.70 -13.87
CA VAL A 70 7.87 22.62 -14.42
C VAL A 70 7.85 22.85 -15.93
N ASN A 71 8.91 23.47 -16.46
CA ASN A 71 9.09 23.61 -17.89
C ASN A 71 9.65 22.32 -18.51
N ALA A 72 9.81 22.32 -19.83
CA ALA A 72 10.35 21.18 -20.57
C ALA A 72 11.80 20.78 -20.17
N LYS A 73 12.51 21.64 -19.44
CA LYS A 73 13.87 21.39 -18.93
C LYS A 73 13.86 20.87 -17.49
N GLY A 74 12.67 20.68 -16.87
CA GLY A 74 12.54 20.25 -15.49
C GLY A 74 12.72 21.35 -14.44
N GLU A 75 12.78 22.63 -14.85
CA GLU A 75 12.91 23.78 -13.96
C GLU A 75 11.53 24.20 -13.45
N THR A 76 11.39 24.47 -12.14
CA THR A 76 10.13 24.92 -11.53
C THR A 76 9.80 26.35 -11.99
N VAL A 77 8.69 26.52 -12.71
CA VAL A 77 8.23 27.81 -13.25
C VAL A 77 7.26 28.49 -12.29
N SER A 78 6.46 27.71 -11.57
CA SER A 78 5.55 28.22 -10.55
C SER A 78 5.29 27.20 -9.44
N GLU A 79 5.03 27.71 -8.24
CA GLU A 79 4.67 26.91 -7.08
C GLU A 79 3.31 27.35 -6.54
N LYS A 80 2.45 26.40 -6.19
CA LYS A 80 1.16 26.65 -5.55
C LYS A 80 1.28 26.39 -4.05
N TYR A 81 0.86 27.36 -3.25
CA TYR A 81 0.84 27.29 -1.80
C TYR A 81 -0.58 27.49 -1.28
N VAL A 82 -0.87 26.86 -0.14
CA VAL A 82 -2.08 27.08 0.65
C VAL A 82 -1.68 27.31 2.10
N PHE A 83 -2.54 27.95 2.90
CA PHE A 83 -2.31 28.07 4.33
C PHE A 83 -2.58 26.74 5.02
N VAL A 84 -1.81 26.43 6.08
CA VAL A 84 -1.94 25.13 6.80
C VAL A 84 -3.33 24.96 7.38
N LYS A 85 -3.98 26.03 7.82
CA LYS A 85 -5.35 25.96 8.36
C LYS A 85 -6.40 25.57 7.29
N ASP A 86 -6.13 25.88 6.02
CA ASP A 86 -7.02 25.57 4.89
C ASP A 86 -6.76 24.16 4.33
N ILE A 87 -5.91 23.36 4.99
CA ILE A 87 -5.62 21.97 4.65
C ILE A 87 -6.46 21.09 5.55
N GLU A 88 -7.18 20.14 4.97
CA GLU A 88 -7.92 19.14 5.72
C GLU A 88 -7.02 18.40 6.73
N PRO A 89 -7.52 18.09 7.94
CA PRO A 89 -6.72 17.45 8.99
C PRO A 89 -5.99 16.20 8.55
N GLU A 90 -6.61 15.39 7.68
CA GLU A 90 -6.06 14.15 7.12
C GLU A 90 -4.82 14.38 6.25
N ASP A 91 -4.77 15.52 5.56
CA ASP A 91 -3.64 15.89 4.71
C ASP A 91 -2.44 16.43 5.51
N LYS A 92 -2.64 16.96 6.73
CA LYS A 92 -1.57 17.59 7.53
C LYS A 92 -0.46 16.60 7.90
N VAL A 93 -0.80 15.33 8.12
CA VAL A 93 0.15 14.26 8.46
C VAL A 93 1.14 13.99 7.32
N ASN A 94 0.74 14.28 6.08
CA ASN A 94 1.52 14.00 4.87
C ASN A 94 2.50 15.11 4.50
N PHE A 95 2.63 16.16 5.32
CA PHE A 95 3.52 17.29 5.05
C PHE A 95 4.68 17.36 6.04
N GLN A 96 5.81 17.86 5.58
CA GLN A 96 6.99 18.11 6.41
C GLN A 96 7.48 19.54 6.23
N ALA A 97 7.97 20.14 7.32
CA ALA A 97 8.60 21.45 7.25
C ALA A 97 9.94 21.36 6.51
N THR A 98 10.11 22.16 5.46
CA THR A 98 11.36 22.17 4.65
C THR A 98 12.15 23.45 4.84
N LYS A 99 11.52 24.52 5.28
CA LYS A 99 12.18 25.81 5.52
C LYS A 99 11.43 26.64 6.53
N ILE A 100 12.14 27.19 7.50
CA ILE A 100 11.63 28.18 8.45
C ILE A 100 12.31 29.51 8.14
N THR A 101 11.51 30.58 8.03
CA THR A 101 12.02 31.93 7.81
C THR A 101 11.30 32.87 8.78
N THR A 102 12.05 33.62 9.56
CA THR A 102 11.53 34.63 10.50
C THR A 102 11.63 36.00 9.87
N ASN A 103 10.54 36.76 9.91
CA ASN A 103 10.53 38.14 9.44
C ASN A 103 11.08 39.08 10.54
N PRO A 104 11.37 40.37 10.23
CA PRO A 104 11.87 41.33 11.22
C PRO A 104 10.92 41.58 12.39
N TYR A 105 9.66 41.18 12.31
CA TYR A 105 8.63 41.36 13.33
C TYR A 105 8.43 40.08 14.18
N GLY A 106 9.32 39.10 14.06
CA GLY A 106 9.27 37.84 14.82
C GLY A 106 8.28 36.81 14.33
N THR A 107 7.65 37.03 13.15
CA THR A 107 6.71 36.07 12.57
C THR A 107 7.47 34.99 11.82
N GLU A 108 7.22 33.75 12.16
CA GLU A 108 7.82 32.61 11.50
C GLU A 108 6.99 32.16 10.27
N TRP A 109 7.66 31.96 9.18
CA TRP A 109 7.12 31.37 7.95
C TRP A 109 7.66 29.96 7.83
N VAL A 110 6.79 28.97 7.88
CA VAL A 110 7.18 27.56 7.71
C VAL A 110 6.69 27.09 6.35
N LYS A 111 7.64 26.72 5.49
CA LYS A 111 7.34 26.05 4.21
C LYS A 111 7.16 24.57 4.48
N TYR A 112 6.01 24.03 4.13
CA TYR A 112 5.75 22.61 4.17
C TYR A 112 5.71 22.07 2.74
N GLU A 113 6.26 20.89 2.55
CA GLU A 113 6.16 20.12 1.31
C GLU A 113 5.54 18.78 1.60
N LYS A 114 4.79 18.24 0.62
CA LYS A 114 4.23 16.90 0.74
C LYS A 114 5.38 15.91 0.89
N LYS A 115 5.33 15.07 1.91
CA LYS A 115 6.32 14.00 2.08
C LYS A 115 6.37 13.16 0.81
N LYS A 116 7.54 13.02 0.23
CA LYS A 116 7.74 12.05 -0.84
C LYS A 116 7.75 10.68 -0.19
N LEU A 117 7.05 9.73 -0.80
CA LEU A 117 7.16 8.33 -0.44
C LEU A 117 8.64 7.93 -0.55
N ASP A 118 9.23 7.58 0.57
CA ASP A 118 10.59 7.08 0.63
C ASP A 118 10.54 5.56 0.68
N TYR A 119 10.83 4.95 -0.45
CA TYR A 119 10.88 3.49 -0.59
C TYR A 119 11.90 2.84 0.36
N PHE A 120 12.97 3.55 0.71
CA PHE A 120 13.97 3.05 1.66
C PHE A 120 13.40 3.00 3.07
N ASN A 121 12.61 3.99 3.48
CA ASN A 121 11.93 3.95 4.78
C ASN A 121 10.93 2.81 4.90
N ILE A 122 10.25 2.46 3.81
CA ILE A 122 9.34 1.30 3.79
C ILE A 122 10.13 0.00 3.92
N LYS A 123 11.21 -0.15 3.15
CA LYS A 123 12.11 -1.30 3.27
C LYS A 123 12.67 -1.43 4.69
N ASP A 124 13.15 -0.32 5.26
CA ASP A 124 13.72 -0.31 6.61
C ASP A 124 12.66 -0.61 7.68
N ALA A 125 11.41 -0.16 7.49
CA ALA A 125 10.29 -0.52 8.37
C ALA A 125 9.98 -2.02 8.30
N ILE A 126 9.96 -2.62 7.11
CA ILE A 126 9.79 -4.06 6.91
C ILE A 126 10.93 -4.83 7.57
N ILE A 127 12.19 -4.43 7.33
CA ILE A 127 13.37 -5.07 7.92
C ILE A 127 13.30 -4.99 9.45
N LYS A 128 13.01 -3.81 10.00
CA LYS A 128 12.91 -3.59 11.45
C LYS A 128 11.78 -4.42 12.08
N ASP A 129 10.65 -4.56 11.40
CA ASP A 129 9.55 -5.41 11.83
C ASP A 129 9.99 -6.89 11.83
N MET A 130 10.76 -7.31 10.85
CA MET A 130 11.34 -8.65 10.77
C MET A 130 12.46 -8.87 11.80
N GLU A 131 13.27 -7.86 12.13
CA GLU A 131 14.34 -7.93 13.15
C GLU A 131 13.78 -7.99 14.58
N ASN A 132 12.68 -7.29 14.84
CA ASN A 132 12.04 -7.29 16.16
C ASN A 132 11.29 -8.58 16.47
N TYR A 133 11.04 -9.41 15.46
CA TYR A 133 10.39 -10.71 15.61
C TYR A 133 11.24 -11.78 14.93
N ILE A 134 12.06 -12.49 15.70
CA ILE A 134 12.72 -13.70 15.26
C ILE A 134 11.89 -14.87 15.83
N PRO A 135 10.95 -15.42 15.05
CA PRO A 135 10.18 -16.54 15.56
C PRO A 135 11.09 -17.76 15.73
N GLU A 136 11.14 -18.27 16.93
CA GLU A 136 11.70 -19.60 17.18
C GLU A 136 10.61 -20.64 16.95
N TYR A 137 10.75 -21.42 15.88
CA TYR A 137 9.83 -22.50 15.59
C TYR A 137 10.35 -23.82 16.17
N PRO A 138 9.60 -24.47 17.09
CA PRO A 138 9.96 -25.79 17.58
C PRO A 138 9.92 -26.80 16.44
N ILE A 139 10.83 -27.76 16.44
CA ILE A 139 10.80 -28.87 15.48
C ILE A 139 9.65 -29.80 15.89
N ILE A 140 8.61 -29.87 15.08
CA ILE A 140 7.49 -30.77 15.27
C ILE A 140 7.86 -32.12 14.66
N LYS A 141 8.10 -33.11 15.51
CA LYS A 141 8.36 -34.49 15.07
C LYS A 141 7.02 -35.19 14.80
N ARG A 142 6.86 -35.76 13.61
CA ARG A 142 5.67 -36.48 13.19
C ARG A 142 6.00 -37.92 12.89
N GLU A 143 5.10 -38.84 13.28
CA GLU A 143 5.22 -40.25 12.93
C GLU A 143 4.77 -40.45 11.48
N LYS A 144 5.48 -41.33 10.75
CA LYS A 144 5.08 -41.71 9.39
C LYS A 144 3.87 -42.62 9.45
N THR A 145 2.82 -42.23 8.76
CA THR A 145 1.60 -43.06 8.63
C THR A 145 1.62 -43.89 7.37
N LYS A 146 0.96 -45.07 7.40
CA LYS A 146 0.91 -45.99 6.25
C LYS A 146 -0.01 -45.49 5.12
N GLU A 147 -1.06 -44.77 5.50
CA GLU A 147 -2.04 -44.16 4.55
C GLU A 147 -1.92 -42.65 4.65
N SER A 148 -0.95 -42.11 3.92
CA SER A 148 -0.68 -40.66 3.95
C SER A 148 -1.36 -39.96 2.79
N HIS A 149 -1.78 -38.72 3.05
CA HIS A 149 -2.46 -37.85 2.11
C HIS A 149 -1.76 -36.50 2.00
N LEU A 150 -1.74 -35.94 0.77
CA LEU A 150 -1.36 -34.57 0.53
C LEU A 150 -2.61 -33.69 0.56
N LEU A 151 -2.58 -32.62 1.36
CA LEU A 151 -3.55 -31.54 1.30
C LEU A 151 -2.98 -30.43 0.41
N VAL A 152 -3.68 -30.07 -0.66
CA VAL A 152 -3.33 -28.91 -1.49
C VAL A 152 -4.21 -27.74 -1.06
N VAL A 153 -3.57 -26.62 -0.70
CA VAL A 153 -4.21 -25.37 -0.31
C VAL A 153 -3.75 -24.30 -1.29
N ASP A 154 -4.65 -23.86 -2.15
CA ASP A 154 -4.38 -22.86 -3.20
C ASP A 154 -5.40 -21.72 -3.11
N PRO A 155 -5.15 -20.71 -2.27
CA PRO A 155 -5.97 -19.51 -2.22
C PRO A 155 -5.58 -18.58 -3.37
N ALA A 156 -6.20 -18.75 -4.54
CA ALA A 156 -5.98 -17.95 -5.73
C ALA A 156 -6.93 -16.74 -5.82
N ASP A 157 -6.58 -15.75 -6.63
CA ASP A 157 -7.41 -14.57 -6.95
C ASP A 157 -7.90 -13.78 -5.73
N ILE A 158 -7.05 -13.65 -4.72
CA ILE A 158 -7.41 -12.99 -3.47
C ILE A 158 -7.50 -11.48 -3.65
N HIS A 159 -6.59 -10.91 -4.45
CA HIS A 159 -6.54 -9.49 -4.75
C HIS A 159 -6.66 -8.60 -3.50
N ILE A 160 -5.78 -8.79 -2.50
CA ILE A 160 -5.68 -7.88 -1.34
C ILE A 160 -5.42 -6.46 -1.86
N GLY A 161 -6.28 -5.52 -1.44
CA GLY A 161 -6.26 -4.15 -1.93
C GLY A 161 -7.22 -3.88 -3.08
N LYS A 162 -8.03 -4.85 -3.55
CA LYS A 162 -9.10 -4.60 -4.52
C LYS A 162 -10.26 -3.88 -3.85
N LEU A 163 -10.82 -2.88 -4.54
CA LEU A 163 -12.04 -2.19 -4.14
C LEU A 163 -13.14 -2.45 -5.18
N CYS A 164 -14.24 -3.04 -4.74
CA CYS A 164 -15.47 -3.13 -5.54
C CYS A 164 -16.66 -2.68 -4.70
N LYS A 165 -17.61 -1.99 -5.35
CA LYS A 165 -18.86 -1.57 -4.73
C LYS A 165 -20.02 -2.35 -5.31
N ALA A 166 -20.96 -2.77 -4.44
CA ALA A 166 -22.09 -3.61 -4.84
C ALA A 166 -22.95 -3.01 -5.97
N PHE A 167 -23.04 -1.70 -6.05
CA PHE A 167 -23.81 -1.04 -7.11
C PHE A 167 -23.17 -1.15 -8.50
N GLU A 168 -21.86 -1.43 -8.58
CA GLU A 168 -21.13 -1.60 -9.85
C GLU A 168 -21.01 -3.08 -10.26
N THR A 169 -20.69 -3.93 -9.28
CA THR A 169 -20.26 -5.32 -9.56
C THR A 169 -21.25 -6.37 -9.03
N GLY A 170 -22.27 -5.97 -8.28
CA GLY A 170 -23.23 -6.85 -7.62
C GLY A 170 -22.79 -7.27 -6.20
N ASP A 171 -21.50 -7.27 -5.90
CA ASP A 171 -20.94 -7.61 -4.59
C ASP A 171 -19.92 -6.57 -4.13
N GLU A 172 -19.80 -6.41 -2.82
CA GLU A 172 -18.72 -5.63 -2.23
C GLU A 172 -17.46 -6.47 -2.08
N TYR A 173 -16.32 -5.83 -2.35
CA TYR A 173 -15.00 -6.40 -2.09
C TYR A 173 -14.04 -5.33 -1.59
N ASN A 174 -13.26 -5.67 -0.57
CA ASN A 174 -12.23 -4.84 0.03
C ASN A 174 -11.18 -5.73 0.72
N THR A 175 -10.15 -5.11 1.25
CA THR A 175 -9.03 -5.81 1.93
C THR A 175 -9.51 -6.66 3.11
N GLU A 176 -10.45 -6.18 3.91
CA GLU A 176 -10.99 -6.93 5.06
C GLU A 176 -11.74 -8.19 4.59
N ILE A 177 -12.57 -8.07 3.56
CA ILE A 177 -13.30 -9.21 2.99
C ILE A 177 -12.31 -10.23 2.41
N ALA A 178 -11.26 -9.78 1.71
CA ALA A 178 -10.21 -10.62 1.18
C ALA A 178 -9.55 -11.47 2.28
N VAL A 179 -9.10 -10.82 3.34
CA VAL A 179 -8.45 -11.47 4.51
C VAL A 179 -9.40 -12.50 5.15
N ASN A 180 -10.65 -12.13 5.40
CA ASN A 180 -11.64 -13.01 6.03
C ASN A 180 -11.96 -14.22 5.14
N ARG A 181 -12.02 -14.06 3.82
CA ARG A 181 -12.24 -15.17 2.87
C ARG A 181 -11.07 -16.16 2.91
N VAL A 182 -9.82 -15.70 2.96
CA VAL A 182 -8.66 -16.60 3.06
C VAL A 182 -8.70 -17.39 4.38
N ILE A 183 -8.88 -16.69 5.51
CA ILE A 183 -8.93 -17.36 6.83
C ILE A 183 -10.05 -18.40 6.87
N SER A 184 -11.25 -18.01 6.46
CA SER A 184 -12.41 -18.91 6.45
C SER A 184 -12.25 -20.07 5.48
N GLY A 185 -11.67 -19.81 4.30
CA GLY A 185 -11.40 -20.82 3.29
C GLY A 185 -10.38 -21.86 3.77
N VAL A 186 -9.25 -21.40 4.31
CA VAL A 186 -8.22 -22.29 4.86
C VAL A 186 -8.80 -23.13 6.02
N GLN A 187 -9.53 -22.51 6.96
CA GLN A 187 -10.18 -23.24 8.05
C GLN A 187 -11.20 -24.25 7.53
N GLY A 188 -11.96 -23.90 6.49
CA GLY A 188 -12.91 -24.79 5.84
C GLY A 188 -12.23 -26.00 5.20
N LEU A 189 -11.09 -25.82 4.55
CA LEU A 189 -10.29 -26.91 3.97
C LEU A 189 -9.74 -27.83 5.07
N LEU A 190 -9.20 -27.25 6.15
CA LEU A 190 -8.71 -28.02 7.29
C LEU A 190 -9.82 -28.85 7.94
N ASN A 191 -11.01 -28.27 8.13
CA ASN A 191 -12.16 -29.00 8.67
C ASN A 191 -12.60 -30.17 7.76
N LYS A 192 -12.54 -29.98 6.44
CA LYS A 192 -12.84 -31.04 5.46
C LYS A 192 -11.77 -32.12 5.41
N SER A 193 -10.53 -31.81 5.81
CA SER A 193 -9.44 -32.79 5.86
C SER A 193 -9.42 -33.63 7.15
N ILE A 194 -10.30 -33.34 8.09
CA ILE A 194 -10.43 -34.15 9.32
C ILE A 194 -10.78 -35.58 8.96
N GLY A 195 -10.00 -36.53 9.49
CA GLY A 195 -10.15 -37.97 9.21
C GLY A 195 -9.19 -38.50 8.14
N PHE A 196 -8.50 -37.63 7.41
CA PHE A 196 -7.41 -38.01 6.54
C PHE A 196 -6.06 -37.86 7.26
N ASN A 197 -5.18 -38.82 7.09
CA ASN A 197 -3.81 -38.75 7.60
C ASN A 197 -2.97 -37.82 6.67
N THR A 198 -3.13 -36.51 6.85
CA THR A 198 -2.38 -35.52 6.08
C THR A 198 -0.94 -35.46 6.62
N ASP A 199 0.02 -35.98 5.87
CA ASP A 199 1.44 -35.96 6.23
C ASP A 199 2.23 -34.84 5.53
N LYS A 200 1.65 -34.24 4.51
CA LYS A 200 2.20 -33.08 3.81
C LYS A 200 1.11 -32.12 3.36
N ILE A 201 1.39 -30.84 3.43
CA ILE A 201 0.56 -29.77 2.84
C ILE A 201 1.35 -29.09 1.74
N LEU A 202 0.76 -28.96 0.54
CA LEU A 202 1.24 -28.06 -0.50
C LEU A 202 0.43 -26.76 -0.39
N LEU A 203 1.09 -25.68 0.01
CA LEU A 203 0.51 -24.34 -0.03
C LEU A 203 1.01 -23.62 -1.29
N VAL A 204 0.10 -23.20 -2.14
CA VAL A 204 0.41 -22.38 -3.31
C VAL A 204 0.20 -20.92 -2.93
N ILE A 205 1.21 -20.08 -3.16
CA ILE A 205 1.17 -18.64 -2.98
C ILE A 205 1.51 -17.94 -4.30
N GLY A 206 1.21 -16.67 -4.42
CA GLY A 206 1.15 -15.97 -5.69
C GLY A 206 -0.27 -16.03 -6.22
N ASN A 207 -0.48 -16.26 -7.50
CA ASN A 207 -1.82 -16.37 -8.08
C ASN A 207 -2.70 -15.17 -7.71
N ASP A 208 -2.17 -13.93 -7.91
CA ASP A 208 -2.86 -12.67 -7.64
C ASP A 208 -3.25 -12.47 -6.16
N ILE A 209 -2.27 -12.62 -5.25
CA ILE A 209 -2.47 -12.28 -3.83
C ILE A 209 -2.73 -10.78 -3.67
N LEU A 210 -1.90 -9.95 -4.33
CA LEU A 210 -2.01 -8.50 -4.29
C LEU A 210 -2.72 -8.00 -5.55
N HIS A 211 -3.55 -6.97 -5.38
CA HIS A 211 -4.30 -6.41 -6.50
C HIS A 211 -3.46 -5.54 -7.43
N THR A 212 -2.33 -5.03 -6.96
CA THR A 212 -1.46 -4.13 -7.72
C THR A 212 0.01 -4.40 -7.45
N ASP A 213 0.83 -4.17 -8.50
CA ASP A 213 2.28 -4.37 -8.47
C ASP A 213 3.07 -3.07 -8.32
N THR A 214 2.42 -1.92 -8.50
CA THR A 214 3.12 -0.63 -8.55
C THR A 214 2.52 0.41 -7.61
N PRO A 215 3.34 1.39 -7.16
CA PRO A 215 2.83 2.52 -6.39
C PRO A 215 1.81 3.39 -7.12
N LYS A 216 1.69 3.23 -8.44
CA LYS A 216 0.70 3.92 -9.27
C LYS A 216 -0.66 3.20 -9.28
N ARG A 217 -0.81 2.15 -8.47
CA ARG A 217 -2.01 1.32 -8.41
C ARG A 217 -2.32 0.64 -9.75
N THR A 218 -1.30 0.03 -10.33
CA THR A 218 -1.44 -0.70 -11.59
C THR A 218 -0.99 -2.15 -11.41
N THR A 219 -1.49 -3.03 -12.29
CA THR A 219 -0.92 -4.36 -12.49
C THR A 219 0.51 -4.26 -12.98
N THR A 220 1.22 -5.37 -13.07
CA THR A 220 2.57 -5.46 -13.64
C THR A 220 2.66 -4.86 -15.05
N SER A 221 1.65 -5.09 -15.86
CA SER A 221 1.56 -4.55 -17.23
C SER A 221 1.11 -3.08 -17.30
N GLY A 222 0.85 -2.42 -16.17
CA GLY A 222 0.48 -1.01 -16.13
C GLY A 222 -1.03 -0.73 -16.21
N THR A 223 -1.90 -1.72 -16.13
CA THR A 223 -3.35 -1.53 -16.10
C THR A 223 -3.78 -0.91 -14.77
N PRO A 224 -4.41 0.30 -14.76
CA PRO A 224 -4.90 0.93 -13.54
C PRO A 224 -5.96 0.09 -12.84
N GLN A 225 -5.96 0.13 -11.51
CA GLN A 225 -6.86 -0.62 -10.66
C GLN A 225 -7.49 0.28 -9.59
N ASP A 226 -8.75 0.01 -9.24
CA ASP A 226 -9.40 0.61 -8.09
C ASP A 226 -8.97 -0.11 -6.82
N THR A 227 -8.44 0.66 -5.85
CA THR A 227 -7.78 0.07 -4.68
C THR A 227 -8.37 0.54 -3.37
N ASP A 228 -8.47 -0.41 -2.44
CA ASP A 228 -8.70 -0.21 -1.02
C ASP A 228 -7.34 -0.13 -0.30
N GLY A 229 -7.06 1.04 0.30
CA GLY A 229 -5.80 1.28 1.00
C GLY A 229 -4.60 1.59 0.09
N MET A 230 -3.45 1.69 0.72
CA MET A 230 -2.17 1.97 0.06
C MET A 230 -1.44 0.67 -0.24
N TRP A 231 -0.65 0.64 -1.32
CA TRP A 231 0.05 -0.56 -1.75
C TRP A 231 0.95 -1.20 -0.67
N TYR A 232 1.59 -0.38 0.17
CA TYR A 232 2.44 -0.89 1.26
C TYR A 232 1.62 -1.46 2.43
N ASP A 233 0.45 -0.88 2.76
CA ASP A 233 -0.45 -1.42 3.78
C ASP A 233 -1.00 -2.77 3.34
N ASN A 234 -1.36 -2.90 2.05
CA ASN A 234 -1.81 -4.14 1.45
C ASN A 234 -0.72 -5.22 1.46
N PHE A 235 0.54 -4.85 1.18
CA PHE A 235 1.68 -5.76 1.29
C PHE A 235 1.90 -6.27 2.72
N LEU A 236 1.87 -5.36 3.71
CA LEU A 236 2.02 -5.73 5.12
C LEU A 236 0.86 -6.61 5.61
N THR A 237 -0.34 -6.33 5.14
CA THR A 237 -1.53 -7.15 5.41
C THR A 237 -1.38 -8.55 4.83
N ALA A 238 -0.95 -8.68 3.56
CA ALA A 238 -0.68 -9.96 2.92
C ALA A 238 0.40 -10.76 3.67
N LYS A 239 1.52 -10.11 4.03
CA LYS A 239 2.59 -10.72 4.82
C LYS A 239 2.05 -11.29 6.14
N SER A 240 1.33 -10.48 6.90
CA SER A 240 0.78 -10.88 8.20
C SER A 240 -0.24 -12.02 8.07
N LEU A 241 -1.08 -11.97 7.05
CA LEU A 241 -2.06 -13.02 6.75
C LEU A 241 -1.38 -14.36 6.47
N TYR A 242 -0.39 -14.36 5.55
CA TYR A 242 0.28 -15.60 5.16
C TYR A 242 1.21 -16.15 6.24
N VAL A 243 1.80 -15.30 7.09
CA VAL A 243 2.48 -15.80 8.30
C VAL A 243 1.51 -16.60 9.17
N LYS A 244 0.32 -16.06 9.46
CA LYS A 244 -0.71 -16.77 10.27
C LYS A 244 -1.21 -18.04 9.58
N VAL A 245 -1.45 -18.01 8.28
CA VAL A 245 -1.87 -19.19 7.51
C VAL A 245 -0.82 -20.29 7.61
N ILE A 246 0.44 -19.97 7.35
CA ILE A 246 1.55 -20.92 7.41
C ILE A 246 1.72 -21.48 8.82
N GLU A 247 1.69 -20.63 9.86
CA GLU A 247 1.77 -21.06 11.26
C GLU A 247 0.63 -22.05 11.61
N THR A 248 -0.57 -21.79 11.10
CA THR A 248 -1.71 -22.71 11.28
C THR A 248 -1.47 -24.04 10.58
N LEU A 249 -1.00 -24.02 9.34
CA LEU A 249 -0.77 -25.23 8.54
C LEU A 249 0.38 -26.08 9.11
N ILE A 250 1.45 -25.45 9.60
CA ILE A 250 2.58 -26.15 10.23
C ILE A 250 2.14 -26.96 11.46
N GLN A 251 1.12 -26.51 12.20
CA GLN A 251 0.61 -27.30 13.34
C GLN A 251 -0.03 -28.62 12.89
N ILE A 252 -0.56 -28.67 11.68
CA ILE A 252 -1.24 -29.85 11.13
C ILE A 252 -0.24 -30.79 10.46
N SER A 253 0.61 -30.29 9.55
CA SER A 253 1.54 -31.10 8.80
C SER A 253 2.76 -30.32 8.33
N ASP A 254 3.76 -31.02 7.75
CA ASP A 254 4.88 -30.38 7.09
C ASP A 254 4.40 -29.69 5.81
N VAL A 255 4.86 -28.44 5.62
CA VAL A 255 4.38 -27.58 4.54
C VAL A 255 5.44 -27.43 3.45
N THR A 256 5.05 -27.59 2.21
CA THR A 256 5.81 -27.12 1.05
C THR A 256 5.09 -25.95 0.42
N VAL A 257 5.79 -24.85 0.22
CA VAL A 257 5.23 -23.64 -0.37
C VAL A 257 5.74 -23.49 -1.79
N HIS A 258 4.82 -23.38 -2.76
CA HIS A 258 5.12 -23.00 -4.13
C HIS A 258 4.70 -21.55 -4.36
N TYR A 259 5.60 -20.71 -4.87
CA TYR A 259 5.28 -19.38 -5.36
C TYR A 259 5.04 -19.42 -6.86
N ASN A 260 3.85 -19.07 -7.32
CA ASN A 260 3.53 -18.90 -8.72
C ASN A 260 3.45 -17.41 -9.06
N PRO A 261 4.34 -16.88 -9.92
CA PRO A 261 4.24 -15.52 -10.43
C PRO A 261 2.91 -15.27 -11.13
N SER A 262 2.35 -14.09 -10.97
CA SER A 262 1.06 -13.69 -11.52
C SER A 262 1.09 -12.28 -12.12
N ASN A 263 0.09 -11.95 -12.93
CA ASN A 263 0.08 -10.72 -13.71
C ASN A 263 -0.33 -9.46 -12.92
N HIS A 264 -0.98 -9.61 -11.77
CA HIS A 264 -1.34 -8.47 -10.92
C HIS A 264 -0.20 -8.04 -10.00
N ASP A 265 0.64 -8.97 -9.53
CA ASP A 265 1.64 -8.72 -8.48
C ASP A 265 2.98 -9.45 -8.72
N TYR A 266 3.43 -9.54 -9.95
CA TYR A 266 4.65 -10.27 -10.33
C TYR A 266 5.86 -9.89 -9.46
N THR A 267 6.10 -8.61 -9.27
CA THR A 267 7.23 -8.08 -8.47
C THR A 267 6.95 -8.18 -6.98
N ASN A 268 5.81 -7.67 -6.54
CA ASN A 268 5.45 -7.66 -5.13
C ASN A 268 5.15 -9.06 -4.61
N GLY A 269 4.60 -9.93 -5.43
CA GLY A 269 4.38 -11.34 -5.12
C GLY A 269 5.70 -12.09 -4.88
N PHE A 270 6.73 -11.83 -5.70
CA PHE A 270 8.07 -12.38 -5.48
C PHE A 270 8.65 -11.90 -4.14
N PHE A 271 8.59 -10.60 -3.86
CA PHE A 271 9.08 -10.07 -2.58
C PHE A 271 8.32 -10.62 -1.39
N LEU A 272 7.01 -10.82 -1.52
CA LEU A 272 6.21 -11.45 -0.48
C LEU A 272 6.66 -12.89 -0.22
N ALA A 273 6.87 -13.69 -1.28
CA ALA A 273 7.34 -15.06 -1.16
C ALA A 273 8.73 -15.14 -0.51
N ASP A 274 9.66 -14.28 -0.89
CA ASP A 274 11.00 -14.20 -0.32
C ASP A 274 10.97 -13.75 1.15
N CYS A 275 10.14 -12.76 1.48
CA CYS A 275 9.91 -12.33 2.87
C CYS A 275 9.38 -13.49 3.74
N LEU A 276 8.43 -14.27 3.24
CA LEU A 276 7.88 -15.42 3.96
C LEU A 276 8.94 -16.53 4.12
N ALA A 277 9.70 -16.84 3.08
CA ALA A 277 10.81 -17.80 3.16
C ALA A 277 11.86 -17.37 4.19
N THR A 278 12.20 -16.09 4.21
CA THR A 278 13.14 -15.52 5.18
C THR A 278 12.57 -15.56 6.61
N TRP A 279 11.28 -15.28 6.77
CA TRP A 279 10.59 -15.36 8.07
C TRP A 279 10.67 -16.75 8.67
N PHE A 280 10.41 -17.78 7.87
CA PHE A 280 10.39 -19.17 8.32
C PHE A 280 11.72 -19.92 8.18
N ARG A 281 12.83 -19.23 7.90
CA ARG A 281 14.16 -19.84 7.64
C ARG A 281 14.68 -20.77 8.75
N THR A 282 14.21 -20.58 9.98
CA THR A 282 14.60 -21.40 11.13
C THR A 282 13.68 -22.62 11.33
N SER A 283 12.51 -22.64 10.73
CA SER A 283 11.56 -23.75 10.82
C SER A 283 12.02 -24.93 9.98
N LYS A 284 11.98 -26.13 10.55
CA LYS A 284 12.30 -27.38 9.87
C LYS A 284 11.09 -28.08 9.26
N ASN A 285 9.89 -27.60 9.58
CA ASN A 285 8.63 -28.16 9.12
C ASN A 285 8.04 -27.46 7.90
N ILE A 286 8.84 -26.60 7.24
CA ILE A 286 8.43 -25.90 6.03
C ILE A 286 9.58 -25.80 5.03
N THR A 287 9.25 -25.89 3.75
CA THR A 287 10.15 -25.65 2.63
C THR A 287 9.51 -24.70 1.63
N PHE A 288 10.32 -23.87 0.99
CA PHE A 288 9.85 -22.89 0.01
C PHE A 288 10.49 -23.13 -1.36
N GLU A 289 9.69 -23.04 -2.40
CA GLU A 289 10.13 -22.94 -3.80
C GLU A 289 9.69 -21.54 -4.31
N THR A 290 10.61 -20.58 -4.23
CA THR A 290 10.35 -19.16 -4.53
C THR A 290 10.95 -18.69 -5.86
N SER A 291 11.40 -19.62 -6.73
CA SER A 291 11.90 -19.23 -8.05
C SER A 291 10.81 -18.50 -8.86
N VAL A 292 11.22 -17.68 -9.81
CA VAL A 292 10.30 -16.94 -10.71
C VAL A 292 9.81 -17.78 -11.89
N SER A 293 10.03 -19.09 -11.86
CA SER A 293 9.45 -19.99 -12.85
C SER A 293 7.92 -19.97 -12.76
N HIS A 294 7.24 -19.83 -13.89
CA HIS A 294 5.78 -19.77 -13.93
C HIS A 294 5.10 -21.08 -13.52
N ARG A 295 5.82 -22.21 -13.61
CA ARG A 295 5.31 -23.54 -13.25
C ARG A 295 6.20 -24.17 -12.20
N LYS A 296 5.59 -24.81 -11.21
CA LYS A 296 6.25 -25.57 -10.16
C LYS A 296 5.74 -27.01 -10.15
N TYR A 297 6.58 -27.93 -9.75
CA TYR A 297 6.24 -29.34 -9.72
C TYR A 297 6.62 -29.95 -8.37
N LEU A 298 5.68 -30.67 -7.76
CA LEU A 298 5.88 -31.41 -6.53
C LEU A 298 5.62 -32.88 -6.78
N ARG A 299 6.62 -33.72 -6.52
CA ARG A 299 6.43 -35.15 -6.42
C ARG A 299 5.92 -35.52 -5.02
N TYR A 300 4.78 -36.18 -4.97
CA TYR A 300 4.24 -36.75 -3.75
C TYR A 300 3.92 -38.23 -3.99
N HIS A 301 4.75 -39.11 -3.41
CA HIS A 301 4.77 -40.55 -3.71
C HIS A 301 4.86 -40.85 -5.23
N SER A 302 3.81 -41.48 -5.79
CA SER A 302 3.72 -41.76 -7.22
C SER A 302 2.98 -40.67 -8.02
N ASN A 303 2.60 -39.59 -7.38
CA ASN A 303 1.88 -38.51 -8.05
C ASN A 303 2.84 -37.31 -8.29
N LEU A 304 2.67 -36.67 -9.45
CA LEU A 304 3.33 -35.41 -9.78
C LEU A 304 2.27 -34.32 -9.90
N ILE A 305 2.42 -33.28 -9.11
CA ILE A 305 1.47 -32.16 -9.04
C ILE A 305 2.16 -30.93 -9.61
N GLY A 306 1.57 -30.34 -10.66
CA GLY A 306 2.00 -29.06 -11.22
C GLY A 306 1.14 -27.92 -10.69
N THR A 307 1.75 -26.76 -10.43
CA THR A 307 1.07 -25.52 -10.05
C THR A 307 1.51 -24.38 -10.96
N THR A 308 0.57 -23.52 -11.36
CA THR A 308 0.81 -22.35 -12.20
C THR A 308 -0.32 -21.33 -11.99
N HIS A 309 -0.07 -20.05 -12.28
CA HIS A 309 -1.13 -19.04 -12.29
C HIS A 309 -2.09 -19.21 -13.47
N GLY A 310 -1.57 -19.62 -14.64
CA GLY A 310 -2.41 -19.89 -15.81
C GLY A 310 -2.31 -18.86 -16.94
N ASP A 311 -1.72 -17.69 -16.70
CA ASP A 311 -1.54 -16.63 -17.70
C ASP A 311 -0.40 -16.90 -18.70
N GLY A 312 0.53 -17.79 -18.35
CA GLY A 312 1.73 -18.11 -19.14
C GLY A 312 1.63 -19.30 -20.08
N ALA A 313 0.49 -20.02 -20.12
CA ALA A 313 0.28 -21.17 -21.00
C ALA A 313 -1.21 -21.47 -21.19
N LYS A 314 -1.55 -22.14 -22.31
CA LYS A 314 -2.91 -22.67 -22.51
C LYS A 314 -3.07 -23.96 -21.72
N ASP A 315 -4.26 -24.22 -21.19
CA ASP A 315 -4.56 -25.45 -20.44
C ASP A 315 -4.20 -26.73 -21.19
N ALA A 316 -4.44 -26.74 -22.52
CA ALA A 316 -4.12 -27.87 -23.36
C ALA A 316 -2.61 -28.18 -23.50
N ASP A 317 -1.77 -27.18 -23.26
CA ASP A 317 -0.31 -27.29 -23.36
C ASP A 317 0.33 -27.72 -22.01
N LEU A 318 -0.38 -27.58 -20.89
CA LEU A 318 0.15 -27.86 -19.56
C LEU A 318 0.71 -29.28 -19.39
N PRO A 319 0.05 -30.35 -19.86
CA PRO A 319 0.60 -31.69 -19.75
C PRO A 319 1.92 -31.87 -20.52
N LEU A 320 2.04 -31.23 -21.69
CA LEU A 320 3.27 -31.29 -22.49
C LEU A 320 4.41 -30.51 -21.84
N LEU A 321 4.11 -29.32 -21.32
CA LEU A 321 5.07 -28.51 -20.59
C LEU A 321 5.55 -29.24 -19.33
N MET A 322 4.64 -29.88 -18.61
CA MET A 322 4.95 -30.67 -17.43
C MET A 322 5.87 -31.84 -17.80
N ALA A 323 5.60 -32.52 -18.92
CA ALA A 323 6.43 -33.63 -19.41
C ALA A 323 7.85 -33.19 -19.79
N GLN A 324 8.01 -31.94 -20.26
CA GLN A 324 9.31 -31.37 -20.62
C GLN A 324 10.09 -30.85 -19.42
N GLU A 325 9.43 -30.27 -18.45
CA GLU A 325 10.04 -29.48 -17.35
C GLU A 325 10.23 -30.32 -16.10
N ALA A 326 9.31 -31.24 -15.81
CA ALA A 326 9.34 -32.01 -14.56
C ALA A 326 10.25 -33.23 -14.66
N LYS A 327 11.29 -33.28 -13.84
CA LYS A 327 12.27 -34.38 -13.82
C LYS A 327 11.66 -35.74 -13.53
N ASP A 328 10.60 -35.78 -12.74
CA ASP A 328 9.96 -37.00 -12.24
C ASP A 328 8.78 -37.45 -13.13
N TRP A 329 8.59 -36.83 -14.28
CA TRP A 329 7.46 -37.14 -15.19
C TRP A 329 7.28 -38.61 -15.46
N SER A 330 8.35 -39.32 -15.88
CA SER A 330 8.30 -40.71 -16.28
C SER A 330 8.07 -41.69 -15.11
N GLU A 331 8.23 -41.26 -13.89
CA GLU A 331 8.15 -42.08 -12.69
C GLU A 331 6.85 -41.89 -11.93
N CYS A 332 6.03 -40.93 -12.30
CA CYS A 332 4.84 -40.53 -11.59
C CYS A 332 3.55 -40.64 -12.42
N LYS A 333 2.41 -40.62 -11.72
CA LYS A 333 1.09 -40.26 -12.25
C LYS A 333 0.93 -38.77 -12.21
N HIS A 334 0.28 -38.21 -13.18
CA HIS A 334 0.11 -36.75 -13.36
C HIS A 334 -1.24 -36.42 -14.00
#